data_ae2728a1d950f21b942ad86f6c2d5d67
#
_entry.id   ae2728a1d950f21b942ad86f6c2d5d67
#
_cell.length_a   1.000
_cell.length_b   1.000
_cell.length_c   1.000
_cell.angle_alpha   90.00
_cell.angle_beta   90.00
_cell.angle_gamma   90.00
#
_symmetry.space_group_name_H-M   'P 1'
#
loop_
_entity.id
_entity.type
_entity.pdbx_description
1 polymer ?
#
loop_
_entity_poly.entity_id
_entity_poly.type
_entity_poly.pdbx_seq_one_letter_code
_entity_poly.pdbx_strand_id
1 'polypeptide(L)'
;MSHKKVERIDPLTQALPCVGCDSHAHLDGEEFDADREEVLARARAAGVATIGNIFLDPDRWRRRRGYFDAHPEVFFVLGIHPCDGQQCTPEVLADIREAFAVDDRLRAVGEIGLDFYWDDCPKEIQYQVLHDQLQLARELEKPVVIHCRNAEAETLMTLEARGFVGYPLLWHCFGGDADMARRIIRNGWHISIPGPVSYPANKA
;
A
#
# COMPACT_ATOMS: atom_id res chain seq x y z
N MET A 1 23.20 30.38 -0.01
CA MET A 1 23.45 29.35 1.03
C MET A 1 23.67 28.02 0.31
N SER A 2 24.86 27.43 0.46
CA SER A 2 25.22 26.16 -0.20
C SER A 2 24.35 25.05 0.43
N HIS A 3 23.45 24.45 -0.34
CA HIS A 3 22.78 23.23 0.07
C HIS A 3 23.82 22.13 0.21
N LYS A 4 24.20 21.78 1.43
CA LYS A 4 25.00 20.58 1.67
C LYS A 4 24.23 19.39 1.08
N LYS A 5 24.78 18.81 0.01
CA LYS A 5 24.29 17.54 -0.54
C LYS A 5 24.33 16.51 0.60
N VAL A 6 23.16 16.04 1.03
CA VAL A 6 23.10 14.94 1.98
C VAL A 6 23.63 13.72 1.25
N GLU A 7 24.78 13.22 1.70
CA GLU A 7 25.36 12.00 1.15
C GLU A 7 24.41 10.84 1.47
N ARG A 8 23.83 10.25 0.44
CA ARG A 8 22.99 9.07 0.59
C ARG A 8 23.89 7.86 0.71
N ILE A 9 23.78 7.13 1.80
CA ILE A 9 24.49 5.87 1.99
C ILE A 9 23.82 4.85 1.07
N ASP A 10 24.61 4.20 0.22
CA ASP A 10 24.14 3.08 -0.58
C ASP A 10 23.85 1.89 0.35
N PRO A 11 22.62 1.41 0.48
CA PRO A 11 22.27 0.30 1.36
C PRO A 11 23.04 -0.99 1.04
N LEU A 12 23.47 -1.19 -0.21
CA LEU A 12 24.30 -2.34 -0.59
C LEU A 12 25.67 -2.37 0.10
N THR A 13 26.16 -1.22 0.59
CA THR A 13 27.43 -1.12 1.31
C THR A 13 27.32 -1.42 2.80
N GLN A 14 26.10 -1.60 3.33
CA GLN A 14 25.85 -1.68 4.77
C GLN A 14 25.82 -3.12 5.33
N ALA A 15 25.91 -4.15 4.49
CA ALA A 15 25.81 -5.56 4.91
C ALA A 15 24.62 -5.82 5.87
N LEU A 16 23.46 -5.29 5.54
CA LEU A 16 22.25 -5.40 6.34
C LEU A 16 21.73 -6.84 6.35
N PRO A 17 21.19 -7.35 7.47
CA PRO A 17 20.53 -8.65 7.46
C PRO A 17 19.30 -8.61 6.56
N CYS A 18 19.03 -9.72 5.85
CA CYS A 18 17.86 -9.82 4.97
C CYS A 18 16.60 -10.14 5.80
N VAL A 19 16.04 -9.09 6.45
CA VAL A 19 14.85 -9.16 7.31
C VAL A 19 13.86 -8.01 7.04
N GLY A 20 14.21 -7.11 6.12
CA GLY A 20 13.37 -5.96 5.77
C GLY A 20 12.10 -6.40 5.03
N CYS A 21 11.04 -5.61 5.18
CA CYS A 21 9.82 -5.74 4.40
C CYS A 21 9.56 -4.42 3.68
N ASP A 22 9.53 -4.46 2.35
CA ASP A 22 8.90 -3.41 1.57
C ASP A 22 7.41 -3.77 1.44
N SER A 23 6.59 -3.11 2.22
CA SER A 23 5.17 -3.42 2.31
C SER A 23 4.34 -2.86 1.15
N HIS A 24 4.94 -2.03 0.27
CA HIS A 24 4.18 -1.32 -0.74
C HIS A 24 5.04 -0.92 -1.95
N ALA A 25 4.98 -1.72 -2.99
CA ALA A 25 5.65 -1.47 -4.26
C ALA A 25 4.69 -1.74 -5.44
N HIS A 26 4.94 -1.10 -6.58
CA HIS A 26 4.19 -1.29 -7.83
C HIS A 26 5.10 -1.88 -8.91
N LEU A 27 5.80 -2.98 -8.57
CA LEU A 27 6.77 -3.62 -9.45
C LEU A 27 6.14 -4.30 -10.68
N ASP A 28 4.81 -4.39 -10.73
CA ASP A 28 4.08 -4.81 -11.92
C ASP A 28 3.98 -3.70 -12.98
N GLY A 29 4.45 -2.48 -12.71
CA GLY A 29 4.48 -1.36 -13.66
C GLY A 29 5.32 -1.65 -14.91
N GLU A 30 4.93 -1.03 -16.04
CA GLU A 30 5.65 -1.16 -17.32
C GLU A 30 7.06 -0.58 -17.25
N GLU A 31 7.27 0.38 -16.37
CA GLU A 31 8.59 0.96 -16.09
C GLU A 31 9.62 -0.06 -15.61
N PHE A 32 9.15 -1.20 -15.05
CA PHE A 32 10.00 -2.29 -14.58
C PHE A 32 10.14 -3.46 -15.58
N ASP A 33 9.48 -3.40 -16.74
CA ASP A 33 9.50 -4.53 -17.69
C ASP A 33 10.91 -4.88 -18.19
N ALA A 34 11.81 -3.89 -18.23
CA ALA A 34 13.18 -4.07 -18.70
C ALA A 34 14.13 -4.60 -17.62
N ASP A 35 13.89 -4.32 -16.32
CA ASP A 35 14.85 -4.58 -15.25
C ASP A 35 14.23 -5.11 -13.93
N ARG A 36 12.99 -5.58 -13.94
CA ARG A 36 12.28 -6.08 -12.76
C ARG A 36 13.10 -7.12 -11.98
N GLU A 37 13.71 -8.06 -12.65
CA GLU A 37 14.56 -9.09 -12.05
C GLU A 37 15.76 -8.47 -11.32
N GLU A 38 16.39 -7.47 -11.92
CA GLU A 38 17.53 -6.76 -11.30
C GLU A 38 17.07 -5.92 -10.11
N VAL A 39 15.88 -5.32 -10.17
CA VAL A 39 15.29 -4.57 -9.04
C VAL A 39 15.06 -5.49 -7.86
N LEU A 40 14.44 -6.65 -8.07
CA LEU A 40 14.20 -7.66 -7.05
C LEU A 40 15.51 -8.19 -6.44
N ALA A 41 16.50 -8.47 -7.29
CA ALA A 41 17.83 -8.91 -6.83
C ALA A 41 18.52 -7.83 -5.98
N ARG A 42 18.48 -6.56 -6.40
CA ARG A 42 19.03 -5.42 -5.64
C ARG A 42 18.32 -5.24 -4.29
N ALA A 43 16.98 -5.33 -4.27
CA ALA A 43 16.21 -5.25 -3.04
C ALA A 43 16.64 -6.32 -2.02
N ARG A 44 16.77 -7.58 -2.47
CA ARG A 44 17.25 -8.68 -1.63
C ARG A 44 18.68 -8.44 -1.14
N ALA A 45 19.58 -7.99 -2.00
CA ALA A 45 20.95 -7.66 -1.63
C ALA A 45 21.02 -6.50 -0.62
N ALA A 46 20.05 -5.58 -0.66
CA ALA A 46 19.90 -4.48 0.31
C ALA A 46 19.21 -4.89 1.63
N GLY A 47 18.90 -6.18 1.82
CA GLY A 47 18.31 -6.70 3.07
C GLY A 47 16.78 -6.77 3.08
N VAL A 48 16.09 -6.56 1.93
CA VAL A 48 14.64 -6.72 1.82
C VAL A 48 14.31 -8.20 1.62
N ALA A 49 13.63 -8.79 2.60
CA ALA A 49 13.28 -10.22 2.61
C ALA A 49 11.92 -10.49 1.97
N THR A 50 10.99 -9.52 2.05
CA THR A 50 9.63 -9.65 1.50
C THR A 50 9.18 -8.34 0.86
N ILE A 51 8.36 -8.45 -0.18
CA ILE A 51 7.85 -7.30 -0.92
C ILE A 51 6.36 -7.47 -1.15
N GLY A 52 5.57 -6.44 -0.82
CA GLY A 52 4.16 -6.34 -1.16
C GLY A 52 3.99 -5.64 -2.51
N ASN A 53 3.60 -6.36 -3.55
CA ASN A 53 3.20 -5.74 -4.81
C ASN A 53 1.72 -5.39 -4.80
N ILE A 54 1.41 -4.14 -5.12
CA ILE A 54 0.07 -3.59 -5.05
C ILE A 54 -0.55 -3.58 -6.44
N PHE A 55 -1.66 -4.29 -6.59
CA PHE A 55 -2.51 -4.23 -7.78
C PHE A 55 -3.71 -3.33 -7.50
N LEU A 56 -3.96 -2.34 -8.36
CA LEU A 56 -5.02 -1.35 -8.19
C LEU A 56 -6.32 -1.71 -8.91
N ASP A 57 -6.33 -2.84 -9.60
CA ASP A 57 -7.51 -3.43 -10.21
C ASP A 57 -7.34 -4.95 -10.44
N PRO A 58 -8.45 -5.74 -10.49
CA PRO A 58 -8.38 -7.19 -10.66
C PRO A 58 -7.89 -7.61 -12.05
N ASP A 59 -8.11 -6.80 -13.08
CA ASP A 59 -7.63 -7.11 -14.44
C ASP A 59 -6.12 -6.99 -14.53
N ARG A 60 -5.54 -5.98 -13.88
CA ARG A 60 -4.09 -5.81 -13.80
C ARG A 60 -3.46 -6.97 -13.02
N TRP A 61 -4.04 -7.37 -11.88
CA TRP A 61 -3.61 -8.56 -11.17
C TRP A 61 -3.64 -9.80 -12.07
N ARG A 62 -4.76 -10.04 -12.77
CA ARG A 62 -4.93 -11.21 -13.65
C ARG A 62 -3.87 -11.28 -14.75
N ARG A 63 -3.53 -10.13 -15.35
CA ARG A 63 -2.53 -10.06 -16.43
C ARG A 63 -1.09 -10.13 -15.95
N ARG A 64 -0.77 -9.63 -14.74
CA ARG A 64 0.60 -9.34 -14.34
C ARG A 64 1.11 -10.13 -13.13
N ARG A 65 0.25 -10.82 -12.39
CA ARG A 65 0.68 -11.63 -11.24
C ARG A 65 1.73 -12.69 -11.60
N GLY A 66 1.69 -13.23 -12.81
CA GLY A 66 2.65 -14.23 -13.32
C GLY A 66 4.09 -13.72 -13.40
N TYR A 67 4.32 -12.40 -13.42
CA TYR A 67 5.67 -11.83 -13.38
C TYR A 67 6.46 -12.20 -12.11
N PHE A 68 5.75 -12.62 -11.08
CA PHE A 68 6.32 -12.97 -9.78
C PHE A 68 6.28 -14.45 -9.44
N ASP A 69 6.05 -15.34 -10.43
CA ASP A 69 5.94 -16.78 -10.16
C ASP A 69 7.25 -17.42 -9.66
N ALA A 70 8.39 -16.83 -10.04
CA ALA A 70 9.71 -17.23 -9.54
C ALA A 70 10.09 -16.56 -8.20
N HIS A 71 9.23 -15.68 -7.65
CA HIS A 71 9.51 -14.82 -6.51
C HIS A 71 8.54 -15.06 -5.34
N PRO A 72 8.71 -16.16 -4.58
CA PRO A 72 7.82 -16.48 -3.44
C PRO A 72 7.88 -15.46 -2.31
N GLU A 73 8.91 -14.61 -2.27
CA GLU A 73 9.05 -13.48 -1.34
C GLU A 73 8.09 -12.32 -1.66
N VAL A 74 7.47 -12.31 -2.85
CA VAL A 74 6.53 -11.27 -3.26
C VAL A 74 5.11 -11.72 -2.94
N PHE A 75 4.47 -11.05 -2.00
CA PHE A 75 3.04 -11.17 -1.73
C PHE A 75 2.25 -10.05 -2.44
N PHE A 76 0.94 -10.23 -2.52
CA PHE A 76 0.07 -9.31 -3.25
C PHE A 76 -0.92 -8.61 -2.35
N VAL A 77 -1.25 -7.39 -2.73
CA VAL A 77 -2.33 -6.58 -2.20
C VAL A 77 -3.21 -6.20 -3.38
N LEU A 78 -4.53 -6.25 -3.24
CA LEU A 78 -5.48 -5.95 -4.31
C LEU A 78 -6.65 -5.13 -3.77
N GLY A 79 -6.93 -4.02 -4.45
CA GLY A 79 -8.05 -3.13 -4.17
C GLY A 79 -8.22 -2.10 -5.27
N ILE A 80 -9.15 -1.17 -5.07
CA ILE A 80 -9.39 -0.04 -5.96
C ILE A 80 -8.95 1.22 -5.23
N HIS A 81 -8.00 1.93 -5.85
CA HIS A 81 -7.49 3.20 -5.32
C HIS A 81 -8.60 4.27 -5.28
N PRO A 82 -8.62 5.19 -4.29
CA PRO A 82 -9.66 6.23 -4.21
C PRO A 82 -9.80 7.09 -5.46
N CYS A 83 -8.72 7.37 -6.18
CA CYS A 83 -8.79 8.12 -7.44
C CYS A 83 -9.53 7.37 -8.56
N ASP A 84 -9.54 6.03 -8.50
CA ASP A 84 -10.23 5.15 -9.44
C ASP A 84 -11.60 4.68 -8.93
N GLY A 85 -12.12 5.28 -7.88
CA GLY A 85 -13.35 4.84 -7.21
C GLY A 85 -14.56 4.68 -8.12
N GLN A 86 -14.66 5.47 -9.19
CA GLN A 86 -15.74 5.35 -10.18
C GLN A 86 -15.74 4.01 -10.92
N GLN A 87 -14.63 3.29 -10.93
CA GLN A 87 -14.50 1.96 -11.53
C GLN A 87 -14.93 0.83 -10.58
N CYS A 88 -15.13 1.13 -9.29
CA CYS A 88 -15.51 0.16 -8.29
C CYS A 88 -17.00 -0.19 -8.37
N THR A 89 -17.32 -1.13 -9.23
CA THR A 89 -18.69 -1.66 -9.39
C THR A 89 -18.88 -2.92 -8.55
N PRO A 90 -20.15 -3.39 -8.34
CA PRO A 90 -20.40 -4.68 -7.70
C PRO A 90 -19.70 -5.86 -8.40
N GLU A 91 -19.57 -5.82 -9.73
CA GLU A 91 -18.87 -6.83 -10.53
C GLU A 91 -17.39 -6.81 -10.24
N VAL A 92 -16.76 -5.64 -10.16
CA VAL A 92 -15.34 -5.49 -9.81
C VAL A 92 -15.08 -6.00 -8.38
N LEU A 93 -15.97 -5.74 -7.43
CA LEU A 93 -15.85 -6.30 -6.08
C LEU A 93 -16.00 -7.83 -6.07
N ALA A 94 -16.86 -8.39 -6.95
CA ALA A 94 -16.97 -9.83 -7.12
C ALA A 94 -15.68 -10.42 -7.72
N ASP A 95 -15.09 -9.77 -8.72
CA ASP A 95 -13.81 -10.16 -9.32
C ASP A 95 -12.66 -10.15 -8.30
N ILE A 96 -12.61 -9.14 -7.42
CA ILE A 96 -11.64 -9.09 -6.32
C ILE A 96 -11.86 -10.26 -5.37
N ARG A 97 -13.11 -10.58 -5.01
CA ARG A 97 -13.44 -11.71 -4.13
C ARG A 97 -12.98 -13.04 -4.74
N GLU A 98 -13.22 -13.22 -6.06
CA GLU A 98 -12.76 -14.39 -6.79
C GLU A 98 -11.23 -14.49 -6.82
N ALA A 99 -10.53 -13.36 -7.04
CA ALA A 99 -9.07 -13.33 -7.02
C ALA A 99 -8.50 -13.83 -5.68
N PHE A 100 -9.06 -13.39 -4.56
CA PHE A 100 -8.67 -13.85 -3.22
C PHE A 100 -8.97 -15.34 -2.98
N ALA A 101 -9.95 -15.91 -3.67
CA ALA A 101 -10.28 -17.33 -3.54
C ALA A 101 -9.29 -18.25 -4.30
N VAL A 102 -8.59 -17.72 -5.31
CA VAL A 102 -7.74 -18.51 -6.21
C VAL A 102 -6.25 -18.22 -6.10
N ASP A 103 -5.84 -17.14 -5.40
CA ASP A 103 -4.43 -16.77 -5.24
C ASP A 103 -4.12 -16.49 -3.76
N ASP A 104 -3.44 -17.41 -3.12
CA ASP A 104 -3.07 -17.31 -1.70
C ASP A 104 -1.96 -16.29 -1.43
N ARG A 105 -1.30 -15.77 -2.47
CA ARG A 105 -0.36 -14.64 -2.36
C ARG A 105 -1.08 -13.31 -2.11
N LEU A 106 -2.38 -13.21 -2.34
CA LEU A 106 -3.19 -12.06 -1.95
C LEU A 106 -3.38 -12.05 -0.43
N ARG A 107 -2.65 -11.14 0.25
CA ARG A 107 -2.56 -11.09 1.70
C ARG A 107 -3.37 -9.97 2.33
N ALA A 108 -3.69 -8.90 1.59
CA ALA A 108 -4.43 -7.76 2.11
C ALA A 108 -5.33 -7.14 1.04
N VAL A 109 -6.45 -6.56 1.47
CA VAL A 109 -7.28 -5.68 0.63
C VAL A 109 -6.68 -4.28 0.65
N GLY A 110 -6.38 -3.75 -0.50
CA GLY A 110 -5.74 -2.42 -0.65
C GLY A 110 -5.11 -2.28 -2.05
N GLU A 111 -4.70 -1.14 -2.38
CA GLU A 111 -4.66 0.11 -1.66
C GLU A 111 -6.03 0.79 -1.70
N ILE A 112 -6.67 1.01 -0.55
CA ILE A 112 -7.99 1.61 -0.41
C ILE A 112 -7.94 2.80 0.54
N GLY A 113 -8.82 3.78 0.40
CA GLY A 113 -8.76 4.93 1.30
C GLY A 113 -9.41 6.19 0.75
N LEU A 114 -8.83 7.34 1.13
CA LEU A 114 -9.29 8.66 0.70
C LEU A 114 -8.09 9.47 0.16
N ASP A 115 -8.29 10.13 -0.98
CA ASP A 115 -7.35 11.08 -1.57
C ASP A 115 -8.09 12.37 -1.89
N PHE A 116 -7.79 13.44 -1.15
CA PHE A 116 -8.36 14.77 -1.38
C PHE A 116 -7.36 15.72 -2.02
N TYR A 117 -6.23 15.19 -2.46
CA TYR A 117 -5.25 15.97 -3.21
C TYR A 117 -5.57 15.99 -4.72
N TRP A 118 -6.04 14.87 -5.27
CA TRP A 118 -6.45 14.75 -6.67
C TRP A 118 -7.97 14.89 -6.80
N ASP A 119 -8.42 15.53 -7.89
CA ASP A 119 -9.84 15.72 -8.18
C ASP A 119 -10.39 14.64 -9.15
N ASP A 120 -9.72 13.47 -9.22
CA ASP A 120 -10.06 12.41 -10.18
C ASP A 120 -11.37 11.68 -9.83
N CYS A 121 -11.71 11.63 -8.55
CA CYS A 121 -12.91 10.95 -8.07
C CYS A 121 -13.63 11.79 -7.00
N PRO A 122 -14.96 12.02 -7.12
CA PRO A 122 -15.74 12.73 -6.10
C PRO A 122 -15.61 12.09 -4.71
N LYS A 123 -15.54 12.93 -3.68
CA LYS A 123 -15.36 12.48 -2.28
C LYS A 123 -16.44 11.49 -1.83
N GLU A 124 -17.68 11.74 -2.21
CA GLU A 124 -18.82 10.89 -1.88
C GLU A 124 -18.65 9.48 -2.44
N ILE A 125 -18.10 9.36 -3.66
CA ILE A 125 -17.76 8.07 -4.26
C ILE A 125 -16.61 7.43 -3.52
N GLN A 126 -15.54 8.18 -3.20
CA GLN A 126 -14.41 7.67 -2.44
C GLN A 126 -14.85 7.08 -1.08
N TYR A 127 -15.73 7.76 -0.34
CA TYR A 127 -16.29 7.26 0.91
C TYR A 127 -17.08 5.96 0.74
N GLN A 128 -17.94 5.90 -0.32
CA GLN A 128 -18.73 4.70 -0.60
C GLN A 128 -17.81 3.53 -0.93
N VAL A 129 -16.86 3.73 -1.83
CA VAL A 129 -15.90 2.71 -2.27
C VAL A 129 -15.00 2.23 -1.12
N LEU A 130 -14.55 3.15 -0.26
CA LEU A 130 -13.82 2.78 0.95
C LEU A 130 -14.69 1.88 1.85
N HIS A 131 -15.95 2.25 2.06
CA HIS A 131 -16.87 1.45 2.86
C HIS A 131 -17.04 0.04 2.31
N ASP A 132 -17.31 -0.09 1.00
CA ASP A 132 -17.57 -1.37 0.36
C ASP A 132 -16.34 -2.29 0.42
N GLN A 133 -15.15 -1.73 0.22
CA GLN A 133 -13.91 -2.49 0.30
C GLN A 133 -13.50 -2.84 1.75
N LEU A 134 -13.81 -1.99 2.72
CA LEU A 134 -13.64 -2.32 4.13
C LEU A 134 -14.55 -3.49 4.54
N GLN A 135 -15.79 -3.50 4.03
CA GLN A 135 -16.70 -4.63 4.23
C GLN A 135 -16.15 -5.90 3.57
N LEU A 136 -15.68 -5.80 2.32
CA LEU A 136 -15.05 -6.91 1.61
C LEU A 136 -13.85 -7.49 2.38
N ALA A 137 -13.00 -6.62 2.96
CA ALA A 137 -11.85 -7.06 3.76
C ALA A 137 -12.27 -7.90 4.97
N ARG A 138 -13.38 -7.53 5.62
CA ARG A 138 -13.95 -8.32 6.74
C ARG A 138 -14.50 -9.66 6.28
N GLU A 139 -15.24 -9.68 5.16
CA GLU A 139 -15.79 -10.90 4.58
C GLU A 139 -14.69 -11.90 4.22
N LEU A 140 -13.57 -11.40 3.71
CA LEU A 140 -12.40 -12.17 3.33
C LEU A 140 -11.44 -12.48 4.50
N GLU A 141 -11.69 -11.90 5.68
CA GLU A 141 -10.79 -11.97 6.85
C GLU A 141 -9.35 -11.53 6.52
N LYS A 142 -9.19 -10.51 5.68
CA LYS A 142 -7.89 -10.02 5.22
C LYS A 142 -7.53 -8.68 5.86
N PRO A 143 -6.25 -8.46 6.19
CA PRO A 143 -5.75 -7.14 6.55
C PRO A 143 -6.08 -6.08 5.52
N VAL A 144 -6.00 -4.81 5.93
CA VAL A 144 -6.25 -3.65 5.05
C VAL A 144 -5.00 -2.82 4.88
N VAL A 145 -4.72 -2.37 3.65
CA VAL A 145 -3.70 -1.36 3.36
C VAL A 145 -4.38 -0.06 2.97
N ILE A 146 -4.16 0.98 3.79
CA ILE A 146 -4.83 2.28 3.66
C ILE A 146 -3.96 3.29 2.93
N HIS A 147 -4.51 3.83 1.85
CA HIS A 147 -4.10 5.08 1.23
C HIS A 147 -4.71 6.27 1.97
N CYS A 148 -3.92 7.31 2.18
CA CYS A 148 -4.44 8.57 2.69
C CYS A 148 -3.59 9.74 2.19
N ARG A 149 -4.25 10.71 1.56
CA ARG A 149 -3.60 11.93 1.12
C ARG A 149 -4.52 13.14 1.28
N ASN A 150 -4.12 14.11 2.08
CA ASN A 150 -4.93 15.29 2.44
C ASN A 150 -6.32 14.94 3.01
N ALA A 151 -6.45 13.78 3.64
CA ALA A 151 -7.70 13.23 4.18
C ALA A 151 -7.51 12.52 5.53
N GLU A 152 -6.48 12.90 6.28
CA GLU A 152 -6.00 12.17 7.45
C GLU A 152 -7.07 12.07 8.54
N ALA A 153 -7.73 13.18 8.86
CA ALA A 153 -8.76 13.19 9.88
C ALA A 153 -9.99 12.40 9.47
N GLU A 154 -10.41 12.54 8.23
CA GLU A 154 -11.57 11.86 7.65
C GLU A 154 -11.35 10.36 7.56
N THR A 155 -10.18 9.94 7.09
CA THR A 155 -9.82 8.51 7.01
C THR A 155 -9.81 7.89 8.40
N LEU A 156 -9.17 8.56 9.37
CA LEU A 156 -9.06 8.09 10.74
C LEU A 156 -10.46 7.93 11.40
N MET A 157 -11.29 8.98 11.30
CA MET A 157 -12.66 8.94 11.82
C MET A 157 -13.52 7.87 11.14
N THR A 158 -13.37 7.69 9.83
CA THR A 158 -14.11 6.66 9.09
C THR A 158 -13.75 5.27 9.58
N LEU A 159 -12.46 4.96 9.71
CA LEU A 159 -11.99 3.66 10.18
C LEU A 159 -12.46 3.36 11.61
N GLU A 160 -12.37 4.35 12.52
CA GLU A 160 -12.83 4.20 13.89
C GLU A 160 -14.36 4.00 13.96
N ALA A 161 -15.12 4.84 13.26
CA ALA A 161 -16.58 4.75 13.22
C ALA A 161 -17.09 3.43 12.60
N ARG A 162 -16.31 2.85 11.71
CA ARG A 162 -16.59 1.53 11.10
C ARG A 162 -16.10 0.36 11.94
N GLY A 163 -15.54 0.60 13.14
CA GLY A 163 -15.13 -0.43 14.07
C GLY A 163 -13.86 -1.18 13.66
N PHE A 164 -12.92 -0.51 12.98
CA PHE A 164 -11.64 -1.11 12.60
C PHE A 164 -10.57 -1.00 13.69
N VAL A 165 -10.87 -0.40 14.84
CA VAL A 165 -9.97 -0.43 16.01
C VAL A 165 -9.66 -1.89 16.38
N GLY A 166 -8.37 -2.24 16.44
CA GLY A 166 -7.89 -3.60 16.67
C GLY A 166 -7.92 -4.51 15.44
N TYR A 167 -8.44 -4.05 14.30
CA TYR A 167 -8.38 -4.81 13.04
C TYR A 167 -7.00 -4.71 12.39
N PRO A 168 -6.45 -5.78 11.80
CA PRO A 168 -5.16 -5.72 11.12
C PRO A 168 -5.17 -4.70 9.98
N LEU A 169 -4.40 -3.62 10.14
CA LEU A 169 -4.39 -2.50 9.21
C LEU A 169 -2.99 -1.88 9.13
N LEU A 170 -2.57 -1.59 7.90
CA LEU A 170 -1.37 -0.82 7.59
C LEU A 170 -1.78 0.53 6.98
N TRP A 171 -1.45 1.62 7.66
CA TRP A 171 -1.49 2.95 7.08
C TRP A 171 -0.21 3.17 6.28
N HIS A 172 -0.33 3.07 4.95
CA HIS A 172 0.83 3.15 4.09
C HIS A 172 1.29 4.60 3.87
N CYS A 173 2.56 4.76 3.54
CA CYS A 173 3.16 6.06 3.18
C CYS A 173 2.84 7.17 4.20
N PHE A 174 2.97 6.86 5.50
CA PHE A 174 2.56 7.77 6.56
C PHE A 174 3.30 9.11 6.48
N GLY A 175 2.53 10.19 6.34
CA GLY A 175 3.02 11.58 6.26
C GLY A 175 2.48 12.49 7.37
N GLY A 176 1.75 11.94 8.35
CA GLY A 176 1.18 12.69 9.44
C GLY A 176 2.17 13.03 10.55
N ASP A 177 1.69 13.73 11.58
CA ASP A 177 2.48 14.10 12.75
C ASP A 177 2.57 12.98 13.82
N ALA A 178 3.34 13.25 14.86
CA ALA A 178 3.58 12.29 15.94
C ALA A 178 2.31 11.98 16.75
N ASP A 179 1.35 12.90 16.88
CA ASP A 179 0.12 12.65 17.63
C ASP A 179 -0.83 11.75 16.85
N MET A 180 -0.91 11.95 15.55
CA MET A 180 -1.61 11.04 14.64
C MET A 180 -0.97 9.65 14.63
N ALA A 181 0.36 9.55 14.54
CA ALA A 181 1.06 8.28 14.62
C ALA A 181 0.73 7.52 15.91
N ARG A 182 0.75 8.21 17.06
CA ARG A 182 0.38 7.61 18.35
C ARG A 182 -1.07 7.15 18.38
N ARG A 183 -1.99 7.86 17.73
CA ARG A 183 -3.41 7.45 17.65
C ARG A 183 -3.57 6.20 16.79
N ILE A 184 -2.92 6.14 15.64
CA ILE A 184 -2.89 4.97 14.76
C ILE A 184 -2.38 3.74 15.51
N ILE A 185 -1.24 3.87 16.22
CA ILE A 185 -0.64 2.77 16.98
C ILE A 185 -1.55 2.36 18.16
N ARG A 186 -2.19 3.30 18.87
CA ARG A 186 -3.16 2.98 19.94
C ARG A 186 -4.38 2.23 19.42
N ASN A 187 -4.77 2.46 18.16
CA ASN A 187 -5.84 1.70 17.52
C ASN A 187 -5.41 0.28 17.11
N GLY A 188 -4.17 -0.12 17.39
CA GLY A 188 -3.63 -1.43 17.02
C GLY A 188 -3.18 -1.52 15.57
N TRP A 189 -3.08 -0.39 14.88
CA TRP A 189 -2.69 -0.32 13.47
C TRP A 189 -1.19 -0.09 13.30
N HIS A 190 -0.69 -0.35 12.09
CA HIS A 190 0.70 -0.15 11.71
C HIS A 190 0.82 1.06 10.78
N ILE A 191 2.02 1.63 10.72
CA ILE A 191 2.40 2.66 9.74
C ILE A 191 3.59 2.16 8.92
N SER A 192 3.67 2.52 7.65
CA SER A 192 4.90 2.36 6.87
C SER A 192 5.56 3.71 6.64
N ILE A 193 6.88 3.71 6.67
CA ILE A 193 7.69 4.91 6.51
C ILE A 193 8.11 5.04 5.04
N PRO A 194 7.67 6.09 4.33
CA PRO A 194 7.93 6.25 2.91
C PRO A 194 9.32 6.82 2.63
N GLY A 195 9.82 6.60 1.39
CA GLY A 195 11.07 7.19 0.90
C GLY A 195 11.20 8.71 1.08
N PRO A 196 10.13 9.51 0.91
CA PRO A 196 10.13 10.95 1.16
C PRO A 196 10.63 11.39 2.52
N VAL A 197 10.58 10.55 3.57
CA VAL A 197 11.16 10.88 4.89
C VAL A 197 12.65 11.24 4.79
N SER A 198 13.35 10.72 3.78
CA SER A 198 14.76 11.00 3.53
C SER A 198 15.01 12.29 2.74
N TYR A 199 13.97 12.97 2.25
CA TYR A 199 14.12 14.18 1.44
C TYR A 199 14.45 15.39 2.31
N PRO A 200 15.40 16.26 1.89
CA PRO A 200 15.83 17.40 2.70
C PRO A 200 14.69 18.37 3.08
N ALA A 201 13.67 18.50 2.23
CA ALA A 201 12.52 19.38 2.45
C ALA A 201 11.57 18.87 3.56
N ASN A 202 11.64 17.59 3.91
CA ASN A 202 10.75 16.96 4.90
C ASN A 202 11.40 16.86 6.29
N LYS A 203 12.47 17.61 6.54
CA LYS A 203 13.11 17.74 7.85
C LYS A 203 12.47 18.87 8.65
N ALA A 204 11.18 18.81 8.87
CA ALA A 204 10.50 19.70 9.82
C ALA A 204 10.15 18.95 11.10
#